data_aaaac64ecd927dcb3011adf4f432208f
#
_entry.id   aaaac64ecd927dcb3011adf4f432208f
#
_cell.length_a   1.000
_cell.length_b   1.000
_cell.length_c   1.000
_cell.angle_alpha   90.00
_cell.angle_beta   90.00
_cell.angle_gamma   90.00
#
_symmetry.space_group_name_H-M   'P 1'
#
loop_
_entity.id
_entity.type
_entity.pdbx_description
1 polymer ?
#
loop_
_entity_poly.entity_id
_entity_poly.type
_entity_poly.pdbx_seq_one_letter_code
_entity_poly.pdbx_strand_id
1 'polypeptide(L)'
;MDIKNMSAQERKEELDRLADATKAAKAEGKTAKAQVSEGKAAVKAAKTVEEKASLKESLAALEAAYQAATAKVAEAVAREADFRAEAKAIEDAEKAEADQVRREAEEAAAEQARKADPFKALAEKYAKAYPDCKAFHITSDKQVFLDKDKNLAQYHQKGLGEGEVRTVNVR
;
A
#
# COMPACT_ATOMS: atom_id res chain seq x y z
N MET A 1 -7.50 -21.15 -7.30
CA MET A 1 -8.14 -20.30 -6.29
C MET A 1 -7.98 -18.88 -6.77
N ASP A 2 -9.02 -18.07 -6.77
CA ASP A 2 -8.94 -16.69 -7.27
C ASP A 2 -8.32 -15.83 -6.14
N ILE A 3 -7.22 -15.17 -6.43
CA ILE A 3 -6.46 -14.35 -5.46
C ILE A 3 -7.31 -13.25 -4.82
N LYS A 4 -8.34 -12.78 -5.53
CA LYS A 4 -9.28 -11.75 -5.04
C LYS A 4 -10.14 -12.23 -3.86
N ASN A 5 -10.30 -13.55 -3.74
CA ASN A 5 -11.10 -14.17 -2.66
C ASN A 5 -10.24 -14.66 -1.49
N MET A 6 -8.93 -14.44 -1.56
CA MET A 6 -7.99 -14.83 -0.51
C MET A 6 -7.85 -13.71 0.53
N SER A 7 -7.83 -14.10 1.80
CA SER A 7 -7.44 -13.20 2.88
C SER A 7 -5.96 -12.77 2.76
N ALA A 8 -5.57 -11.70 3.44
CA ALA A 8 -4.17 -11.25 3.48
C ALA A 8 -3.21 -12.34 3.96
N GLN A 9 -3.65 -13.16 4.94
CA GLN A 9 -2.86 -14.27 5.46
C GLN A 9 -2.67 -15.38 4.41
N GLU A 10 -3.74 -15.77 3.71
CA GLU A 10 -3.68 -16.78 2.66
C GLU A 10 -2.82 -16.31 1.47
N ARG A 11 -2.90 -15.02 1.09
CA ARG A 11 -2.02 -14.43 0.07
C ARG A 11 -0.55 -14.52 0.47
N LYS A 12 -0.24 -14.29 1.75
CA LYS A 12 1.13 -14.40 2.28
C LYS A 12 1.63 -15.85 2.25
N GLU A 13 0.83 -16.80 2.71
CA GLU A 13 1.17 -18.23 2.70
C GLU A 13 1.41 -18.75 1.28
N GLU A 14 0.60 -18.32 0.32
CA GLU A 14 0.79 -18.69 -1.07
C GLU A 14 2.06 -18.06 -1.68
N LEU A 15 2.39 -16.81 -1.32
CA LEU A 15 3.66 -16.19 -1.70
C LEU A 15 4.87 -16.95 -1.16
N ASP A 16 4.83 -17.36 0.09
CA ASP A 16 5.90 -18.16 0.72
C ASP A 16 6.05 -19.51 0.00
N ARG A 17 4.93 -20.16 -0.32
CA ARG A 17 4.92 -21.42 -1.10
C ARG A 17 5.52 -21.25 -2.50
N LEU A 18 5.20 -20.18 -3.21
CA LEU A 18 5.73 -19.88 -4.53
C LEU A 18 7.23 -19.54 -4.48
N ALA A 19 7.67 -18.83 -3.45
CA ALA A 19 9.08 -18.53 -3.22
C ALA A 19 9.89 -19.79 -2.95
N ASP A 20 9.37 -20.72 -2.15
CA ASP A 20 10.01 -22.01 -1.91
C ASP A 20 10.06 -22.88 -3.18
N ALA A 21 8.99 -22.91 -3.98
CA ALA A 21 8.99 -23.59 -5.27
C ALA A 21 10.03 -23.00 -6.24
N THR A 22 10.14 -21.66 -6.29
CA THR A 22 11.16 -20.97 -7.08
C THR A 22 12.57 -21.32 -6.62
N LYS A 23 12.80 -21.42 -5.32
CA LYS A 23 14.08 -21.80 -4.73
C LYS A 23 14.44 -23.26 -5.08
N ALA A 24 13.49 -24.17 -5.00
CA ALA A 24 13.64 -25.56 -5.36
C ALA A 24 13.98 -25.70 -6.86
N ALA A 25 13.23 -25.04 -7.74
CA ALA A 25 13.51 -25.05 -9.18
C ALA A 25 14.91 -24.51 -9.51
N LYS A 26 15.35 -23.43 -8.87
CA LYS A 26 16.72 -22.90 -9.01
C LYS A 26 17.79 -23.88 -8.55
N ALA A 27 17.55 -24.66 -7.50
CA ALA A 27 18.46 -25.70 -7.04
C ALA A 27 18.58 -26.84 -8.06
N GLU A 28 17.44 -27.31 -8.60
CA GLU A 28 17.42 -28.31 -9.69
C GLU A 28 18.17 -27.81 -10.93
N GLY A 29 17.96 -26.57 -11.34
CA GLY A 29 18.66 -25.96 -12.46
C GLY A 29 20.19 -25.90 -12.26
N LYS A 30 20.64 -25.59 -11.03
CA LYS A 30 22.08 -25.63 -10.70
C LYS A 30 22.65 -27.01 -10.78
N THR A 31 21.93 -28.02 -10.28
CA THR A 31 22.37 -29.44 -10.36
C THR A 31 22.44 -29.91 -11.79
N ALA A 32 21.41 -29.64 -12.60
CA ALA A 32 21.42 -30.02 -14.03
C ALA A 32 22.56 -29.33 -14.80
N LYS A 33 22.86 -28.06 -14.50
CA LYS A 33 24.00 -27.33 -15.07
C LYS A 33 25.34 -27.98 -14.72
N ALA A 34 25.52 -28.42 -13.49
CA ALA A 34 26.73 -29.12 -13.05
C ALA A 34 26.91 -30.45 -13.80
N GLN A 35 25.84 -31.25 -13.92
CA GLN A 35 25.84 -32.50 -14.66
C GLN A 35 26.22 -32.34 -16.14
N VAL A 36 25.70 -31.29 -16.79
CA VAL A 36 26.12 -30.95 -18.19
C VAL A 36 27.61 -30.62 -18.25
N SER A 37 28.14 -29.89 -17.27
CA SER A 37 29.56 -29.54 -17.21
C SER A 37 30.43 -30.77 -17.03
N GLU A 38 30.04 -31.69 -16.16
CA GLU A 38 30.71 -32.98 -15.93
C GLU A 38 30.65 -33.86 -17.19
N GLY A 39 29.48 -33.96 -17.82
CA GLY A 39 29.33 -34.70 -19.10
C GLY A 39 30.20 -34.15 -20.20
N LYS A 40 30.35 -32.84 -20.34
CA LYS A 40 31.28 -32.20 -21.30
C LYS A 40 32.72 -32.53 -20.98
N ALA A 41 33.13 -32.59 -19.74
CA ALA A 41 34.45 -32.99 -19.32
C ALA A 41 34.72 -34.47 -19.63
N ALA A 42 33.75 -35.35 -19.38
CA ALA A 42 33.84 -36.76 -19.68
C ALA A 42 34.02 -37.03 -21.19
N VAL A 43 33.26 -36.38 -22.05
CA VAL A 43 33.40 -36.49 -23.51
C VAL A 43 34.79 -36.05 -23.97
N LYS A 44 35.38 -35.03 -23.36
CA LYS A 44 36.74 -34.56 -23.66
C LYS A 44 37.82 -35.56 -23.23
N ALA A 45 37.59 -36.25 -22.10
CA ALA A 45 38.56 -37.19 -21.53
C ALA A 45 38.53 -38.58 -22.19
N ALA A 46 37.47 -38.92 -22.92
CA ALA A 46 37.31 -40.21 -23.57
C ALA A 46 38.39 -40.44 -24.62
N LYS A 47 38.97 -41.68 -24.63
CA LYS A 47 40.11 -42.05 -25.48
C LYS A 47 39.72 -42.78 -26.76
N THR A 48 38.56 -43.47 -26.73
CA THR A 48 38.11 -44.26 -27.91
C THR A 48 36.94 -43.55 -28.61
N VAL A 49 36.71 -43.89 -29.88
CA VAL A 49 35.64 -43.36 -30.72
C VAL A 49 34.26 -43.81 -30.18
N GLU A 50 34.18 -45.07 -29.73
CA GLU A 50 32.96 -45.68 -29.19
C GLU A 50 32.57 -45.04 -27.84
N GLU A 51 33.53 -44.85 -26.91
CA GLU A 51 33.32 -44.13 -25.67
C GLU A 51 32.82 -42.70 -25.90
N LYS A 52 33.40 -41.99 -26.87
CA LYS A 52 32.96 -40.64 -27.23
C LYS A 52 31.55 -40.60 -27.78
N ALA A 53 31.16 -41.62 -28.57
CA ALA A 53 29.80 -41.67 -29.12
C ALA A 53 28.75 -41.87 -28.02
N SER A 54 28.94 -42.83 -27.12
CA SER A 54 28.06 -43.10 -25.98
C SER A 54 27.97 -41.93 -25.02
N LEU A 55 29.10 -41.27 -24.69
CA LEU A 55 29.12 -40.11 -23.82
C LEU A 55 28.46 -38.86 -24.45
N LYS A 56 28.52 -38.70 -25.77
CA LYS A 56 27.81 -37.64 -26.48
C LYS A 56 26.30 -37.84 -26.42
N GLU A 57 25.82 -39.05 -26.54
CA GLU A 57 24.40 -39.37 -26.41
C GLU A 57 23.90 -39.07 -24.99
N SER A 58 24.67 -39.48 -23.96
CA SER A 58 24.39 -39.15 -22.57
C SER A 58 24.42 -37.63 -22.31
N LEU A 59 25.38 -36.91 -22.92
CA LEU A 59 25.47 -35.47 -22.80
C LEU A 59 24.27 -34.78 -23.43
N ALA A 60 23.77 -35.23 -24.57
CA ALA A 60 22.56 -34.67 -25.19
C ALA A 60 21.33 -34.81 -24.29
N ALA A 61 21.19 -35.94 -23.59
CA ALA A 61 20.14 -36.15 -22.60
C ALA A 61 20.27 -35.19 -21.40
N LEU A 62 21.48 -34.96 -20.90
CA LEU A 62 21.74 -33.98 -19.82
C LEU A 62 21.49 -32.55 -20.26
N GLU A 63 21.82 -32.18 -21.47
CA GLU A 63 21.54 -30.86 -22.04
C GLU A 63 20.03 -30.63 -22.19
N ALA A 64 19.27 -31.62 -22.62
CA ALA A 64 17.81 -31.56 -22.67
C ALA A 64 17.20 -31.41 -21.27
N ALA A 65 17.71 -32.18 -20.29
CA ALA A 65 17.28 -32.04 -18.89
C ALA A 65 17.58 -30.64 -18.31
N TYR A 66 18.74 -30.09 -18.64
CA TYR A 66 19.09 -28.71 -18.21
C TYR A 66 18.17 -27.66 -18.86
N GLN A 67 17.83 -27.79 -20.13
CA GLN A 67 16.88 -26.89 -20.78
C GLN A 67 15.50 -26.97 -20.13
N ALA A 68 15.02 -28.18 -19.83
CA ALA A 68 13.76 -28.39 -19.13
C ALA A 68 13.79 -27.78 -17.72
N ALA A 69 14.87 -27.96 -16.96
CA ALA A 69 15.04 -27.35 -15.64
C ALA A 69 15.07 -25.81 -15.72
N THR A 70 15.72 -25.26 -16.75
CA THR A 70 15.76 -23.80 -16.98
C THR A 70 14.37 -23.24 -17.29
N ALA A 71 13.59 -23.95 -18.11
CA ALA A 71 12.21 -23.57 -18.40
C ALA A 71 11.33 -23.57 -17.13
N LYS A 72 11.47 -24.61 -16.28
CA LYS A 72 10.78 -24.66 -14.99
C LYS A 72 11.14 -23.49 -14.06
N VAL A 73 12.43 -23.11 -14.03
CA VAL A 73 12.87 -21.92 -13.26
C VAL A 73 12.19 -20.66 -13.77
N ALA A 74 12.16 -20.46 -15.09
CA ALA A 74 11.53 -19.29 -15.68
C ALA A 74 10.02 -19.25 -15.35
N GLU A 75 9.33 -20.36 -15.47
CA GLU A 75 7.90 -20.48 -15.12
C GLU A 75 7.65 -20.20 -13.64
N ALA A 76 8.45 -20.78 -12.73
CA ALA A 76 8.29 -20.55 -11.31
C ALA A 76 8.53 -19.08 -10.92
N VAL A 77 9.55 -18.45 -11.49
CA VAL A 77 9.85 -17.02 -11.28
C VAL A 77 8.72 -16.14 -11.80
N ALA A 78 8.20 -16.43 -12.98
CA ALA A 78 7.07 -15.67 -13.54
C ALA A 78 5.82 -15.79 -12.67
N ARG A 79 5.45 -16.99 -12.26
CA ARG A 79 4.31 -17.22 -11.35
C ARG A 79 4.43 -16.46 -10.03
N GLU A 80 5.61 -16.51 -9.41
CA GLU A 80 5.85 -15.78 -8.15
C GLU A 80 5.73 -14.27 -8.37
N ALA A 81 6.27 -13.74 -9.47
CA ALA A 81 6.23 -12.33 -9.79
C ALA A 81 4.79 -11.84 -10.08
N ASP A 82 4.04 -12.59 -10.87
CA ASP A 82 2.66 -12.28 -11.23
C ASP A 82 1.77 -12.28 -9.98
N PHE A 83 1.89 -13.32 -9.16
CA PHE A 83 1.12 -13.39 -7.91
C PHE A 83 1.46 -12.25 -6.95
N ARG A 84 2.75 -11.91 -6.83
CA ARG A 84 3.20 -10.79 -5.99
C ARG A 84 2.64 -9.45 -6.47
N ALA A 85 2.61 -9.23 -7.77
CA ALA A 85 2.06 -8.01 -8.36
C ALA A 85 0.54 -7.90 -8.11
N GLU A 86 -0.20 -8.98 -8.30
CA GLU A 86 -1.63 -9.04 -8.03
C GLU A 86 -1.96 -8.87 -6.53
N ALA A 87 -1.24 -9.56 -5.65
CA ALA A 87 -1.41 -9.43 -4.21
C ALA A 87 -1.19 -7.99 -3.74
N LYS A 88 -0.14 -7.34 -4.25
CA LYS A 88 0.14 -5.94 -3.94
C LYS A 88 -0.95 -5.00 -4.45
N ALA A 89 -1.46 -5.21 -5.66
CA ALA A 89 -2.53 -4.38 -6.20
C ALA A 89 -3.82 -4.47 -5.36
N ILE A 90 -4.13 -5.66 -4.84
CA ILE A 90 -5.28 -5.85 -3.94
C ILE A 90 -5.04 -5.13 -2.60
N GLU A 91 -3.85 -5.28 -2.00
CA GLU A 91 -3.51 -4.60 -0.74
C GLU A 91 -3.57 -3.07 -0.87
N ASP A 92 -3.04 -2.53 -1.97
CA ASP A 92 -3.10 -1.10 -2.25
C ASP A 92 -4.56 -0.61 -2.43
N ALA A 93 -5.42 -1.41 -3.06
CA ALA A 93 -6.84 -1.11 -3.21
C ALA A 93 -7.60 -1.17 -1.86
N GLU A 94 -7.39 -2.22 -1.06
CA GLU A 94 -7.98 -2.36 0.28
C GLU A 94 -7.58 -1.18 1.19
N LYS A 95 -6.33 -0.74 1.10
CA LYS A 95 -5.84 0.42 1.85
C LYS A 95 -6.48 1.72 1.39
N ALA A 96 -6.61 1.91 0.08
CA ALA A 96 -7.25 3.11 -0.48
C ALA A 96 -8.71 3.21 -0.07
N GLU A 97 -9.45 2.10 -0.07
CA GLU A 97 -10.85 2.03 0.39
C GLU A 97 -10.95 2.35 1.89
N ALA A 98 -10.09 1.76 2.72
CA ALA A 98 -10.06 2.04 4.16
C ALA A 98 -9.75 3.52 4.46
N ASP A 99 -8.81 4.13 3.72
CA ASP A 99 -8.49 5.55 3.84
C ASP A 99 -9.66 6.44 3.40
N GLN A 100 -10.41 6.05 2.38
CA GLN A 100 -11.60 6.77 1.94
C GLN A 100 -12.70 6.72 3.01
N VAL A 101 -13.02 5.54 3.52
CA VAL A 101 -14.02 5.37 4.58
C VAL A 101 -13.67 6.19 5.82
N ARG A 102 -12.37 6.21 6.19
CA ARG A 102 -11.91 7.03 7.31
C ARG A 102 -12.13 8.51 7.06
N ARG A 103 -11.81 9.04 5.88
CA ARG A 103 -12.03 10.45 5.51
C ARG A 103 -13.50 10.82 5.55
N GLU A 104 -14.35 9.98 4.99
CA GLU A 104 -15.79 10.18 4.99
C GLU A 104 -16.36 10.23 6.43
N ALA A 105 -15.87 9.34 7.31
CA ALA A 105 -16.23 9.33 8.71
C ALA A 105 -15.76 10.61 9.46
N GLU A 106 -14.53 11.06 9.19
CA GLU A 106 -13.97 12.29 9.75
C GLU A 106 -14.74 13.53 9.26
N GLU A 107 -15.11 13.59 7.99
CA GLU A 107 -15.92 14.68 7.42
C GLU A 107 -17.32 14.70 8.01
N ALA A 108 -17.96 13.53 8.14
CA ALA A 108 -19.28 13.42 8.77
C ALA A 108 -19.26 13.85 10.24
N ALA A 109 -18.24 13.44 10.99
CA ALA A 109 -18.06 13.86 12.38
C ALA A 109 -17.81 15.37 12.49
N ALA A 110 -17.01 15.95 11.60
CA ALA A 110 -16.77 17.39 11.55
C ALA A 110 -18.03 18.18 11.20
N GLU A 111 -18.86 17.67 10.29
CA GLU A 111 -20.13 18.28 9.93
C GLU A 111 -21.12 18.24 11.10
N GLN A 112 -21.20 17.11 11.82
CA GLN A 112 -22.02 17.00 13.03
C GLN A 112 -21.56 17.98 14.11
N ALA A 113 -20.25 18.08 14.34
CA ALA A 113 -19.69 19.03 15.29
C ALA A 113 -20.02 20.50 14.93
N ARG A 114 -19.99 20.84 13.64
CA ARG A 114 -20.38 22.17 13.14
C ARG A 114 -21.88 22.45 13.34
N LYS A 115 -22.74 21.46 13.16
CA LYS A 115 -24.17 21.56 13.39
C LYS A 115 -24.49 21.70 14.89
N ALA A 116 -23.73 21.02 15.74
CA ALA A 116 -23.88 21.06 17.18
C ALA A 116 -23.48 22.43 17.80
N ASP A 117 -22.43 23.06 17.27
CA ASP A 117 -21.98 24.39 17.72
C ASP A 117 -21.64 25.33 16.54
N PRO A 118 -22.64 26.01 15.96
CA PRO A 118 -22.42 26.89 14.81
C PRO A 118 -21.53 28.11 15.14
N PHE A 119 -21.44 28.53 16.41
CA PHE A 119 -20.55 29.62 16.82
C PHE A 119 -19.08 29.17 16.81
N LYS A 120 -18.82 27.98 17.29
CA LYS A 120 -17.48 27.39 17.24
C LYS A 120 -17.02 27.18 15.80
N ALA A 121 -17.88 26.65 14.94
CA ALA A 121 -17.59 26.48 13.51
C ALA A 121 -17.27 27.81 12.82
N LEU A 122 -17.99 28.87 13.19
CA LEU A 122 -17.76 30.20 12.67
C LEU A 122 -16.43 30.77 13.15
N ALA A 123 -16.09 30.63 14.43
CA ALA A 123 -14.82 31.06 14.99
C ALA A 123 -13.62 30.34 14.32
N GLU A 124 -13.71 29.02 14.10
CA GLU A 124 -12.69 28.24 13.41
C GLU A 124 -12.46 28.69 11.96
N LYS A 125 -13.54 29.08 11.26
CA LYS A 125 -13.44 29.64 9.91
C LYS A 125 -12.64 30.96 9.92
N TYR A 126 -12.93 31.85 10.87
CA TYR A 126 -12.22 33.13 11.00
C TYR A 126 -10.78 32.98 11.51
N ALA A 127 -10.51 31.98 12.35
CA ALA A 127 -9.16 31.69 12.83
C ALA A 127 -8.17 31.37 11.68
N LYS A 128 -8.65 30.79 10.58
CA LYS A 128 -7.83 30.60 9.39
C LYS A 128 -7.39 31.89 8.71
N ALA A 129 -8.24 32.90 8.74
CA ALA A 129 -7.96 34.22 8.15
C ALA A 129 -7.18 35.13 9.11
N TYR A 130 -7.31 34.91 10.42
CA TYR A 130 -6.71 35.69 11.49
C TYR A 130 -5.94 34.79 12.45
N PRO A 131 -4.79 34.22 12.05
CA PRO A 131 -4.06 33.20 12.80
C PRO A 131 -3.51 33.71 14.16
N ASP A 132 -3.32 35.02 14.32
CA ASP A 132 -2.82 35.62 15.56
C ASP A 132 -3.92 35.93 16.60
N CYS A 133 -5.19 35.74 16.22
CA CYS A 133 -6.32 36.00 17.11
C CYS A 133 -6.55 34.79 18.03
N LYS A 134 -6.62 35.04 19.33
CA LYS A 134 -6.80 33.99 20.36
C LYS A 134 -8.26 33.66 20.65
N ALA A 135 -9.13 34.61 20.44
CA ALA A 135 -10.54 34.46 20.66
C ALA A 135 -11.38 35.32 19.69
N PHE A 136 -12.59 34.88 19.43
CA PHE A 136 -13.57 35.62 18.64
C PHE A 136 -14.81 35.88 19.49
N HIS A 137 -15.35 37.08 19.39
CA HIS A 137 -16.60 37.49 20.04
C HIS A 137 -17.70 37.48 18.98
N ILE A 138 -18.69 36.61 19.14
CA ILE A 138 -19.74 36.39 18.14
C ILE A 138 -21.07 36.80 18.74
N THR A 139 -21.77 37.68 18.04
CA THR A 139 -23.07 38.17 18.42
C THR A 139 -24.22 37.26 17.99
N SER A 140 -25.42 37.47 18.51
CA SER A 140 -26.58 36.61 18.22
C SER A 140 -26.97 36.58 16.73
N ASP A 141 -26.69 37.63 15.99
CA ASP A 141 -26.82 37.72 14.52
C ASP A 141 -25.65 37.12 13.72
N LYS A 142 -24.71 36.41 14.44
CA LYS A 142 -23.53 35.74 13.87
C LYS A 142 -22.48 36.69 13.29
N GLN A 143 -22.44 37.96 13.66
CA GLN A 143 -21.31 38.83 13.38
C GLN A 143 -20.11 38.46 14.26
N VAL A 144 -18.92 38.43 13.66
CA VAL A 144 -17.67 38.01 14.31
C VAL A 144 -16.76 39.20 14.52
N PHE A 145 -16.35 39.40 15.75
CA PHE A 145 -15.42 40.45 16.19
C PHE A 145 -14.15 39.82 16.69
N LEU A 146 -13.02 40.47 16.45
CA LEU A 146 -11.71 40.03 16.90
C LEU A 146 -11.56 40.16 18.42
N ASP A 147 -10.60 39.46 19.03
CA ASP A 147 -10.34 39.51 20.48
C ASP A 147 -10.21 40.95 21.04
N LYS A 148 -9.50 41.82 20.29
CA LYS A 148 -9.35 43.26 20.67
C LYS A 148 -10.63 44.07 20.59
N ASP A 149 -11.65 43.61 19.87
CA ASP A 149 -12.87 44.35 19.57
C ASP A 149 -14.06 43.88 20.45
N LYS A 150 -13.79 43.31 21.62
CA LYS A 150 -14.80 42.81 22.55
C LYS A 150 -15.87 43.84 22.91
N ASN A 151 -15.44 45.07 23.17
CA ASN A 151 -16.37 46.15 23.53
C ASN A 151 -17.27 46.51 22.34
N LEU A 152 -16.76 46.42 21.12
CA LEU A 152 -17.56 46.69 19.93
C LEU A 152 -18.60 45.59 19.72
N ALA A 153 -18.24 44.33 19.95
CA ALA A 153 -19.17 43.20 19.94
C ALA A 153 -20.32 43.40 20.97
N GLN A 154 -19.98 43.80 22.19
CA GLN A 154 -20.94 44.07 23.23
C GLN A 154 -21.86 45.25 22.86
N TYR A 155 -21.31 46.30 22.29
CA TYR A 155 -22.09 47.45 21.86
C TYR A 155 -23.05 47.08 20.72
N HIS A 156 -22.58 46.33 19.75
CA HIS A 156 -23.39 45.79 18.65
C HIS A 156 -24.53 44.91 19.18
N GLN A 157 -24.20 43.98 20.07
CA GLN A 157 -25.20 43.09 20.70
C GLN A 157 -26.29 43.83 21.46
N LYS A 158 -25.89 44.89 22.17
CA LYS A 158 -26.85 45.75 22.88
C LYS A 158 -27.81 46.45 21.92
N GLY A 159 -27.36 46.80 20.73
CA GLY A 159 -28.18 47.37 19.66
C GLY A 159 -29.17 46.36 19.05
N LEU A 160 -28.91 45.07 19.16
CA LEU A 160 -29.82 44.00 18.70
C LEU A 160 -30.97 43.73 19.69
N GLY A 161 -30.82 44.14 20.93
CA GLY A 161 -31.88 44.06 21.96
C GLY A 161 -32.05 42.71 22.63
N GLU A 162 -31.68 41.60 21.97
CA GLU A 162 -31.84 40.24 22.51
C GLU A 162 -30.58 39.41 22.27
N GLY A 163 -30.24 38.49 23.21
CA GLY A 163 -29.11 37.58 23.15
C GLY A 163 -27.85 38.12 23.83
N GLU A 164 -26.81 37.32 23.82
CA GLU A 164 -25.51 37.60 24.46
C GLU A 164 -24.35 37.39 23.47
N VAL A 165 -23.27 38.12 23.72
CA VAL A 165 -22.00 37.89 22.97
C VAL A 165 -21.38 36.60 23.45
N ARG A 166 -21.20 35.64 22.54
CA ARG A 166 -20.50 34.39 22.80
C ARG A 166 -19.02 34.53 22.48
N THR A 167 -18.17 34.33 23.47
CA THR A 167 -16.73 34.31 23.27
C THR A 167 -16.28 32.88 23.00
N VAL A 168 -15.61 32.68 21.88
CA VAL A 168 -15.05 31.38 21.48
C VAL A 168 -13.53 31.49 21.40
N ASN A 169 -12.85 30.76 22.26
CA ASN A 169 -11.40 30.63 22.23
C ASN A 169 -10.98 29.59 21.15
N VAL A 170 -10.03 29.96 20.34
CA VAL A 170 -9.53 29.11 19.22
C VAL A 170 -8.10 28.62 19.41
N ARG A 171 -7.50 28.98 20.56
CA ARG A 171 -6.20 28.49 21.05
C ARG A 171 -6.26 28.22 22.54
#